data_f5dc004d66a4ebc16381a3d9d1674d85
#
_entry.id   f5dc004d66a4ebc16381a3d9d1674d85
#
_cell.length_a   1.000
_cell.length_b   1.000
_cell.length_c   1.000
_cell.angle_alpha   90.00
_cell.angle_beta   90.00
_cell.angle_gamma   90.00
#
_symmetry.space_group_name_H-M   'P 1'
#
loop_
_entity.id
_entity.type
_entity.pdbx_description
1 polymer ?
#
loop_
_entity_poly.entity_id
_entity_poly.type
_entity_poly.pdbx_seq_one_letter_code
_entity_poly.pdbx_strand_id
1 'polypeptide(L)'
;MNIDLQKFIDRWAGIPLCAAVSGVDALMRRLRPAPAGNQAPRAIVVILLSEMGSLVLANDMFARLKQRYPDAPLHALLFRKNREILDLMQVMDPANVHTVDDRSLTSLLSSLWTAIRALRRAHVDVAIDCELFSRISSLLSYACGAGVRVGFHRHTQEGLYRGSHINRPVPYNPYHHISAQFLTLARAIDSTAVPTSKLPVPGIPRPPPHVQLDPALIQGIRSRLAQDFPAIAGKPLVLVYPGGGILPIRAWPLASYTALCEGLVADGCAVAVIGLKDDQALARQLVANVQASAPASPVIDLTGYTRSISELLALFHVARLLVTNDGGPGQFAALTPIWTLMLFGPETPGLYAPLTPHCYSFYSQWPCSPCLTAYNHRTSFCDGDNQCLKVIEPAAVLAKARECLAAPPDTLA
;
A
#
# COMPACT_ATOMS: atom_id res chain seq x y z
N MET A 1 -3.54 -9.26 15.94
CA MET A 1 -2.32 -9.22 16.83
C MET A 1 -1.79 -7.80 16.85
N ASN A 2 -1.38 -7.27 18.01
CA ASN A 2 -0.86 -5.88 18.13
C ASN A 2 0.41 -5.70 17.27
N ILE A 3 0.50 -4.58 16.54
CA ILE A 3 1.62 -4.25 15.63
C ILE A 3 2.94 -4.16 16.39
N ASP A 4 2.93 -3.60 17.61
CA ASP A 4 4.15 -3.46 18.43
C ASP A 4 4.69 -4.82 18.86
N LEU A 5 3.80 -5.78 19.17
CA LEU A 5 4.17 -7.17 19.46
C LEU A 5 4.77 -7.84 18.20
N GLN A 6 4.21 -7.59 17.02
CA GLN A 6 4.76 -8.11 15.77
C GLN A 6 6.17 -7.58 15.53
N LYS A 7 6.38 -6.27 15.67
CA LYS A 7 7.71 -5.63 15.55
C LYS A 7 8.69 -6.17 16.58
N PHE A 8 8.24 -6.37 17.83
CA PHE A 8 9.07 -6.93 18.90
C PHE A 8 9.53 -8.36 18.57
N ILE A 9 8.60 -9.23 18.16
CA ILE A 9 8.92 -10.61 17.77
C ILE A 9 9.86 -10.62 16.55
N ASP A 10 9.58 -9.81 15.51
CA ASP A 10 10.43 -9.72 14.32
C ASP A 10 11.85 -9.29 14.68
N ARG A 11 12.00 -8.35 15.63
CA ARG A 11 13.32 -7.87 16.07
C ARG A 11 14.08 -8.90 16.89
N TRP A 12 13.48 -9.47 17.93
CA TRP A 12 14.18 -10.28 18.91
C TRP A 12 14.30 -11.75 18.53
N ALA A 13 13.26 -12.35 17.95
CA ALA A 13 13.30 -13.70 17.43
C ALA A 13 13.81 -13.77 15.98
N GLY A 14 13.50 -12.77 15.17
CA GLY A 14 13.87 -12.76 13.76
C GLY A 14 15.36 -12.72 13.51
N ILE A 15 16.14 -11.96 14.31
CA ILE A 15 17.61 -11.87 14.14
C ILE A 15 18.28 -13.23 14.31
N PRO A 16 18.13 -13.95 15.47
CA PRO A 16 18.77 -15.24 15.65
C PRO A 16 18.25 -16.30 14.67
N LEU A 17 16.96 -16.28 14.31
CA LEU A 17 16.40 -17.20 13.31
C LEU A 17 17.00 -16.94 11.92
N CYS A 18 17.12 -15.71 11.49
CA CYS A 18 17.78 -15.37 10.22
C CYS A 18 19.26 -15.79 10.21
N ALA A 19 19.96 -15.65 11.35
CA ALA A 19 21.36 -16.10 11.47
C ALA A 19 21.47 -17.64 11.36
N ALA A 20 20.60 -18.36 12.07
CA ALA A 20 20.56 -19.82 12.01
C ALA A 20 20.25 -20.34 10.59
N VAL A 21 19.21 -19.79 9.96
CA VAL A 21 18.82 -20.13 8.57
C VAL A 21 19.96 -19.82 7.60
N SER A 22 20.66 -18.69 7.78
CA SER A 22 21.81 -18.34 6.95
C SER A 22 22.96 -19.33 7.08
N GLY A 23 23.22 -19.81 8.31
CA GLY A 23 24.22 -20.87 8.55
C GLY A 23 23.85 -22.19 7.86
N VAL A 24 22.59 -22.60 8.00
CA VAL A 24 22.06 -23.81 7.32
C VAL A 24 22.14 -23.65 5.80
N ASP A 25 21.71 -22.53 5.24
CA ASP A 25 21.77 -22.24 3.80
C ASP A 25 23.22 -22.29 3.28
N ALA A 26 24.17 -21.70 4.02
CA ALA A 26 25.59 -21.73 3.65
C ALA A 26 26.15 -23.16 3.65
N LEU A 27 25.80 -23.99 4.64
CA LEU A 27 26.16 -25.37 4.69
C LEU A 27 25.55 -26.18 3.52
N MET A 28 24.26 -25.99 3.29
CA MET A 28 23.56 -26.71 2.20
C MET A 28 24.11 -26.36 0.82
N ARG A 29 24.50 -25.10 0.59
CA ARG A 29 25.15 -24.69 -0.68
C ARG A 29 26.55 -25.31 -0.87
N ARG A 30 27.27 -25.54 0.19
CA ARG A 30 28.56 -26.25 0.12
C ARG A 30 28.37 -27.72 -0.24
N LEU A 31 27.32 -28.37 0.29
CA LEU A 31 27.01 -29.77 0.06
C LEU A 31 26.30 -30.00 -1.30
N ARG A 32 25.53 -29.03 -1.75
CA ARG A 32 24.77 -29.08 -3.00
C ARG A 32 24.97 -27.77 -3.75
N PRO A 33 26.06 -27.59 -4.49
CA PRO A 33 26.27 -26.39 -5.28
C PRO A 33 25.11 -26.21 -6.25
N ALA A 34 24.65 -24.96 -6.38
CA ALA A 34 23.60 -24.63 -7.32
C ALA A 34 24.01 -25.03 -8.75
N PRO A 35 23.10 -25.51 -9.58
CA PRO A 35 23.40 -25.80 -10.98
C PRO A 35 23.98 -24.55 -11.63
N ALA A 36 25.10 -24.71 -12.33
CA ALA A 36 25.71 -23.65 -13.09
C ALA A 36 24.82 -23.31 -14.28
N GLY A 37 24.23 -22.12 -14.29
CA GLY A 37 23.44 -21.61 -15.39
C GLY A 37 22.23 -20.78 -14.92
N ASN A 38 21.88 -19.75 -15.69
CA ASN A 38 20.69 -18.93 -15.50
C ASN A 38 19.51 -19.71 -16.11
N GLN A 39 18.96 -20.70 -15.38
CA GLN A 39 17.74 -21.36 -15.84
C GLN A 39 16.54 -20.42 -15.65
N ALA A 40 15.63 -20.42 -16.63
CA ALA A 40 14.38 -19.68 -16.50
C ALA A 40 13.62 -20.16 -15.25
N PRO A 41 13.01 -19.26 -14.46
CA PRO A 41 12.20 -19.63 -13.31
C PRO A 41 11.08 -20.60 -13.70
N ARG A 42 10.83 -21.61 -12.87
CA ARG A 42 9.70 -22.53 -13.02
C ARG A 42 8.43 -21.95 -12.41
N ALA A 43 8.57 -21.29 -11.27
CA ALA A 43 7.49 -20.56 -10.60
C ALA A 43 8.08 -19.48 -9.70
N ILE A 44 7.43 -18.31 -9.65
CA ILE A 44 7.88 -17.14 -8.91
C ILE A 44 6.87 -16.81 -7.82
N VAL A 45 7.31 -16.63 -6.57
CA VAL A 45 6.47 -16.05 -5.52
C VAL A 45 6.90 -14.63 -5.18
N VAL A 46 5.93 -13.73 -5.10
CA VAL A 46 6.09 -12.37 -4.57
C VAL A 46 5.53 -12.36 -3.14
N ILE A 47 6.36 -11.96 -2.19
CA ILE A 47 6.01 -11.85 -0.77
C ILE A 47 5.80 -10.37 -0.48
N LEU A 48 4.55 -9.98 -0.20
CA LEU A 48 4.15 -8.62 0.18
C LEU A 48 2.99 -8.73 1.17
N LEU A 49 3.32 -8.84 2.46
CA LEU A 49 2.39 -9.23 3.51
C LEU A 49 1.50 -8.08 3.98
N SER A 50 2.13 -6.93 4.27
CA SER A 50 1.57 -5.99 5.23
C SER A 50 0.79 -4.84 4.60
N GLU A 51 1.13 -4.37 3.42
CA GLU A 51 0.62 -3.11 2.88
C GLU A 51 -0.21 -3.30 1.61
N MET A 52 -1.54 -3.11 1.74
CA MET A 52 -2.45 -3.15 0.59
C MET A 52 -2.08 -2.13 -0.50
N GLY A 53 -1.73 -0.90 -0.12
CA GLY A 53 -1.32 0.14 -1.06
C GLY A 53 -0.06 -0.22 -1.85
N SER A 54 0.87 -0.94 -1.22
CA SER A 54 2.09 -1.40 -1.89
C SER A 54 1.82 -2.43 -2.99
N LEU A 55 0.70 -3.19 -2.93
CA LEU A 55 0.28 -4.07 -4.02
C LEU A 55 -0.08 -3.27 -5.27
N VAL A 56 -0.76 -2.13 -5.12
CA VAL A 56 -1.06 -1.21 -6.24
C VAL A 56 0.25 -0.68 -6.83
N LEU A 57 1.18 -0.24 -5.98
CA LEU A 57 2.48 0.26 -6.40
C LEU A 57 3.40 -0.82 -7.01
N ALA A 58 3.13 -2.11 -6.77
CA ALA A 58 3.85 -3.23 -7.37
C ALA A 58 3.32 -3.65 -8.75
N ASN A 59 2.30 -2.99 -9.29
CA ASN A 59 1.64 -3.35 -10.55
C ASN A 59 2.63 -3.57 -11.71
N ASP A 60 3.54 -2.62 -11.91
CA ASP A 60 4.55 -2.70 -13.00
C ASP A 60 5.52 -3.87 -12.80
N MET A 61 5.84 -4.21 -11.56
CA MET A 61 6.65 -5.39 -11.26
C MET A 61 5.93 -6.67 -11.69
N PHE A 62 4.65 -6.82 -11.39
CA PHE A 62 3.86 -7.98 -11.82
C PHE A 62 3.78 -8.07 -13.35
N ALA A 63 3.51 -6.96 -14.03
CA ALA A 63 3.49 -6.90 -15.49
C ALA A 63 4.86 -7.28 -16.09
N ARG A 64 5.94 -6.77 -15.50
CA ARG A 64 7.31 -7.07 -15.93
C ARG A 64 7.68 -8.54 -15.75
N LEU A 65 7.29 -9.15 -14.63
CA LEU A 65 7.52 -10.57 -14.38
C LEU A 65 6.80 -11.44 -15.40
N LYS A 66 5.53 -11.16 -15.70
CA LYS A 66 4.76 -11.85 -16.73
C LYS A 66 5.39 -11.72 -18.12
N GLN A 67 5.85 -10.52 -18.47
CA GLN A 67 6.50 -10.27 -19.77
C GLN A 67 7.83 -11.02 -19.88
N ARG A 68 8.63 -11.03 -18.80
CA ARG A 68 9.97 -11.63 -18.82
C ARG A 68 9.96 -13.14 -18.71
N TYR A 69 8.99 -13.68 -17.96
CA TYR A 69 8.86 -15.11 -17.65
C TYR A 69 7.42 -15.58 -17.92
N PRO A 70 6.98 -15.60 -19.20
CA PRO A 70 5.59 -15.89 -19.54
C PRO A 70 5.15 -17.30 -19.14
N ASP A 71 6.08 -18.26 -19.12
CA ASP A 71 5.82 -19.66 -18.79
C ASP A 71 5.90 -19.97 -17.28
N ALA A 72 6.38 -19.00 -16.46
CA ALA A 72 6.49 -19.18 -15.04
C ALA A 72 5.24 -18.63 -14.32
N PRO A 73 4.41 -19.49 -13.70
CA PRO A 73 3.28 -19.01 -12.91
C PRO A 73 3.75 -18.09 -11.79
N LEU A 74 3.03 -16.96 -11.66
CA LEU A 74 3.23 -16.02 -10.58
C LEU A 74 2.35 -16.41 -9.41
N HIS A 75 2.95 -16.49 -8.23
CA HIS A 75 2.28 -16.70 -6.96
C HIS A 75 2.45 -15.44 -6.09
N ALA A 76 1.50 -15.20 -5.19
CA ALA A 76 1.63 -14.17 -4.15
C ALA A 76 1.47 -14.79 -2.76
N LEU A 77 2.21 -14.26 -1.78
CA LEU A 77 2.04 -14.55 -0.37
C LEU A 77 1.76 -13.24 0.37
N LEU A 78 0.58 -13.12 0.96
CA LEU A 78 0.10 -11.88 1.56
C LEU A 78 -0.89 -12.14 2.72
N PHE A 79 -1.17 -11.13 3.56
CA PHE A 79 -2.23 -11.27 4.54
C PHE A 79 -3.61 -11.34 3.88
N ARG A 80 -4.52 -12.13 4.46
CA ARG A 80 -5.87 -12.38 3.94
C ARG A 80 -6.63 -11.11 3.61
N LYS A 81 -6.50 -10.08 4.44
CA LYS A 81 -7.14 -8.77 4.25
C LYS A 81 -6.72 -8.05 2.96
N ASN A 82 -5.54 -8.40 2.41
CA ASN A 82 -4.97 -7.75 1.23
C ASN A 82 -5.35 -8.46 -0.08
N ARG A 83 -6.03 -9.63 0.00
CA ARG A 83 -6.33 -10.47 -1.16
C ARG A 83 -7.22 -9.75 -2.18
N GLU A 84 -8.27 -9.10 -1.70
CA GLU A 84 -9.28 -8.50 -2.56
C GLU A 84 -8.70 -7.50 -3.57
N ILE A 85 -7.73 -6.67 -3.14
CA ILE A 85 -7.11 -5.70 -4.05
C ILE A 85 -6.33 -6.38 -5.18
N LEU A 86 -5.66 -7.49 -4.87
CA LEU A 86 -4.90 -8.24 -5.86
C LEU A 86 -5.82 -8.96 -6.86
N ASP A 87 -6.93 -9.53 -6.37
CA ASP A 87 -7.96 -10.15 -7.20
C ASP A 87 -8.62 -9.11 -8.14
N LEU A 88 -8.89 -7.89 -7.65
CA LEU A 88 -9.42 -6.78 -8.45
C LEU A 88 -8.46 -6.31 -9.54
N MET A 89 -7.17 -6.27 -9.25
CA MET A 89 -6.13 -5.87 -10.22
C MET A 89 -5.88 -6.94 -11.30
N GLN A 90 -6.33 -8.17 -11.12
CA GLN A 90 -6.20 -9.31 -12.07
C GLN A 90 -4.76 -9.54 -12.54
N VAL A 91 -3.79 -9.26 -11.68
CA VAL A 91 -2.37 -9.38 -12.03
C VAL A 91 -1.86 -10.83 -12.03
N MET A 92 -2.61 -11.79 -11.49
CA MET A 92 -2.29 -13.23 -11.51
C MET A 92 -3.55 -14.08 -11.35
N ASP A 93 -3.39 -15.40 -11.53
CA ASP A 93 -4.47 -16.35 -11.28
C ASP A 93 -4.85 -16.34 -9.78
N PRO A 94 -6.12 -16.18 -9.41
CA PRO A 94 -6.56 -16.22 -8.01
C PRO A 94 -6.21 -17.52 -7.28
N ALA A 95 -6.03 -18.64 -7.99
CA ALA A 95 -5.58 -19.90 -7.40
C ALA A 95 -4.14 -19.84 -6.88
N ASN A 96 -3.32 -18.92 -7.41
CA ASN A 96 -1.93 -18.71 -7.03
C ASN A 96 -1.76 -17.68 -5.90
N VAL A 97 -2.86 -17.15 -5.35
CA VAL A 97 -2.82 -16.20 -4.24
C VAL A 97 -2.92 -16.93 -2.90
N HIS A 98 -1.80 -17.00 -2.19
CA HIS A 98 -1.70 -17.66 -0.89
C HIS A 98 -1.85 -16.64 0.23
N THR A 99 -2.80 -16.89 1.12
CA THR A 99 -3.11 -15.92 2.18
C THR A 99 -2.73 -16.42 3.57
N VAL A 100 -2.27 -15.49 4.39
CA VAL A 100 -1.96 -15.70 5.81
C VAL A 100 -2.99 -14.96 6.66
N ASP A 101 -3.49 -15.62 7.71
CA ASP A 101 -4.50 -15.07 8.61
C ASP A 101 -3.84 -14.59 9.92
N ASP A 102 -3.83 -13.27 10.15
CA ASP A 102 -3.18 -12.63 11.29
C ASP A 102 -4.12 -12.37 12.49
N ARG A 103 -5.35 -12.94 12.49
CA ARG A 103 -6.34 -12.72 13.56
C ARG A 103 -5.92 -13.36 14.88
N SER A 104 -5.29 -14.52 14.85
CA SER A 104 -4.76 -15.22 16.03
C SER A 104 -3.43 -15.89 15.70
N LEU A 105 -2.64 -16.25 16.73
CA LEU A 105 -1.37 -16.95 16.53
C LEU A 105 -1.58 -18.34 15.91
N THR A 106 -2.62 -19.06 16.32
CA THR A 106 -2.96 -20.38 15.77
C THR A 106 -3.36 -20.29 14.29
N SER A 107 -4.22 -19.31 13.93
CA SER A 107 -4.59 -19.04 12.54
C SER A 107 -3.38 -18.64 11.70
N LEU A 108 -2.49 -17.81 12.26
CA LEU A 108 -1.25 -17.40 11.60
C LEU A 108 -0.37 -18.62 11.27
N LEU A 109 -0.07 -19.47 12.26
CA LEU A 109 0.81 -20.62 12.07
C LEU A 109 0.20 -21.65 11.11
N SER A 110 -1.10 -21.96 11.24
CA SER A 110 -1.78 -22.93 10.38
C SER A 110 -1.87 -22.45 8.93
N SER A 111 -2.19 -21.17 8.70
CA SER A 111 -2.28 -20.60 7.37
C SER A 111 -0.89 -20.45 6.71
N LEU A 112 0.13 -20.06 7.48
CA LEU A 112 1.53 -20.05 7.02
C LEU A 112 1.97 -21.45 6.58
N TRP A 113 1.72 -22.47 7.41
CA TRP A 113 2.05 -23.85 7.07
C TRP A 113 1.37 -24.30 5.77
N THR A 114 0.09 -24.00 5.62
CA THR A 114 -0.69 -24.32 4.41
C THR A 114 -0.12 -23.62 3.19
N ALA A 115 0.16 -22.31 3.29
CA ALA A 115 0.74 -21.51 2.21
C ALA A 115 2.12 -22.02 1.79
N ILE A 116 3.01 -22.28 2.74
CA ILE A 116 4.36 -22.82 2.47
C ILE A 116 4.27 -24.20 1.78
N ARG A 117 3.38 -25.09 2.24
CA ARG A 117 3.20 -26.39 1.59
C ARG A 117 2.69 -26.25 0.15
N ALA A 118 1.77 -25.31 -0.10
CA ALA A 118 1.26 -25.04 -1.44
C ALA A 118 2.38 -24.51 -2.36
N LEU A 119 3.16 -23.53 -1.91
CA LEU A 119 4.28 -22.98 -2.66
C LEU A 119 5.36 -24.04 -2.97
N ARG A 120 5.68 -24.91 -2.00
CA ARG A 120 6.60 -26.03 -2.24
C ARG A 120 6.06 -27.05 -3.25
N ARG A 121 4.76 -27.34 -3.23
CA ARG A 121 4.11 -28.22 -4.23
C ARG A 121 4.07 -27.59 -5.63
N ALA A 122 3.97 -26.25 -5.69
CA ALA A 122 4.07 -25.49 -6.94
C ALA A 122 5.52 -25.40 -7.45
N HIS A 123 6.49 -26.01 -6.77
CA HIS A 123 7.90 -25.97 -7.12
C HIS A 123 8.47 -24.58 -7.34
N VAL A 124 8.02 -23.60 -6.50
CA VAL A 124 8.55 -22.25 -6.51
C VAL A 124 10.06 -22.28 -6.33
N ASP A 125 10.79 -21.74 -7.29
CA ASP A 125 12.26 -21.67 -7.29
C ASP A 125 12.81 -20.26 -7.20
N VAL A 126 11.95 -19.24 -7.37
CA VAL A 126 12.27 -17.82 -7.17
C VAL A 126 11.31 -17.20 -6.15
N ALA A 127 11.85 -16.54 -5.13
CA ALA A 127 11.09 -15.72 -4.18
C ALA A 127 11.57 -14.25 -4.25
N ILE A 128 10.62 -13.33 -4.43
CA ILE A 128 10.87 -11.89 -4.36
C ILE A 128 10.23 -11.37 -3.08
N ASP A 129 11.06 -10.99 -2.12
CA ASP A 129 10.62 -10.40 -0.86
C ASP A 129 10.58 -8.87 -0.98
N CYS A 130 9.38 -8.32 -1.13
CA CYS A 130 9.11 -6.90 -1.30
C CYS A 130 8.97 -6.15 0.03
N GLU A 131 9.01 -6.85 1.18
CA GLU A 131 8.90 -6.21 2.49
C GLU A 131 10.14 -5.39 2.84
N LEU A 132 9.92 -4.22 3.43
CA LEU A 132 10.97 -3.32 3.85
C LEU A 132 11.57 -3.81 5.19
N PHE A 133 12.61 -4.61 5.09
CA PHE A 133 13.43 -5.09 6.21
C PHE A 133 12.69 -5.95 7.26
N SER A 134 11.55 -6.55 6.94
CA SER A 134 10.93 -7.59 7.75
C SER A 134 11.76 -8.88 7.73
N ARG A 135 12.00 -9.47 8.87
CA ARG A 135 12.75 -10.74 9.02
C ARG A 135 11.84 -11.93 8.77
N ILE A 136 10.59 -11.83 9.15
CA ILE A 136 9.60 -12.89 8.92
C ILE A 136 9.46 -13.16 7.42
N SER A 137 9.33 -12.14 6.58
CA SER A 137 9.21 -12.33 5.14
C SER A 137 10.49 -12.93 4.53
N SER A 138 11.65 -12.51 5.04
CA SER A 138 12.95 -13.10 4.67
C SER A 138 13.00 -14.60 4.99
N LEU A 139 12.56 -15.01 6.17
CA LEU A 139 12.46 -16.42 6.55
C LEU A 139 11.47 -17.20 5.68
N LEU A 140 10.34 -16.57 5.31
CA LEU A 140 9.34 -17.16 4.41
C LEU A 140 9.90 -17.38 3.00
N SER A 141 10.74 -16.47 2.50
CA SER A 141 11.41 -16.65 1.20
C SER A 141 12.32 -17.90 1.17
N TYR A 142 12.90 -18.26 2.30
CA TYR A 142 13.65 -19.52 2.45
C TYR A 142 12.72 -20.72 2.64
N ALA A 143 11.69 -20.57 3.48
CA ALA A 143 10.80 -21.64 3.85
C ALA A 143 9.97 -22.16 2.65
N CYS A 144 9.65 -21.33 1.65
CA CYS A 144 8.95 -21.77 0.44
C CYS A 144 9.78 -22.68 -0.47
N GLY A 145 11.10 -22.81 -0.21
CA GLY A 145 11.98 -23.70 -0.96
C GLY A 145 12.69 -23.05 -2.15
N ALA A 146 12.52 -21.73 -2.34
CA ALA A 146 13.14 -21.02 -3.45
C ALA A 146 14.66 -21.06 -3.42
N GLY A 147 15.26 -21.40 -4.56
CA GLY A 147 16.72 -21.37 -4.77
C GLY A 147 17.25 -19.96 -4.98
N VAL A 148 16.48 -19.11 -5.67
CA VAL A 148 16.77 -17.69 -5.87
C VAL A 148 15.88 -16.87 -4.94
N ARG A 149 16.50 -16.08 -4.08
CA ARG A 149 15.80 -15.25 -3.08
C ARG A 149 16.26 -13.81 -3.20
N VAL A 150 15.38 -13.00 -3.75
CA VAL A 150 15.58 -11.55 -3.96
C VAL A 150 14.97 -10.79 -2.80
N GLY A 151 15.64 -9.75 -2.32
CA GLY A 151 15.09 -8.88 -1.28
C GLY A 151 15.98 -7.67 -1.00
N PHE A 152 15.44 -6.69 -0.30
CA PHE A 152 16.21 -5.52 0.09
C PHE A 152 17.32 -5.88 1.08
N HIS A 153 18.47 -5.29 0.89
CA HIS A 153 19.68 -5.53 1.67
C HIS A 153 20.01 -4.33 2.57
N ARG A 154 20.40 -4.63 3.81
CA ARG A 154 20.79 -3.59 4.75
C ARG A 154 22.04 -2.79 4.31
N HIS A 155 22.87 -3.41 3.49
CA HIS A 155 24.17 -2.90 3.07
C HIS A 155 25.03 -2.49 4.29
N THR A 156 25.32 -1.21 4.45
CA THR A 156 26.08 -0.68 5.59
C THR A 156 25.20 -0.25 6.78
N GLN A 157 23.87 -0.40 6.70
CA GLN A 157 22.95 0.04 7.75
C GLN A 157 22.88 -0.95 8.90
N GLU A 158 23.11 -0.48 10.12
CA GLU A 158 22.93 -1.28 11.32
C GLU A 158 21.44 -1.57 11.61
N GLY A 159 21.18 -2.67 12.34
CA GLY A 159 19.83 -3.01 12.78
C GLY A 159 18.89 -3.56 11.73
N LEU A 160 19.25 -3.53 10.43
CA LEU A 160 18.41 -3.99 9.33
C LEU A 160 18.77 -5.40 8.83
N TYR A 161 19.43 -6.19 9.65
CA TYR A 161 19.85 -7.56 9.30
C TYR A 161 18.64 -8.47 9.04
N ARG A 162 18.65 -9.16 7.90
CA ARG A 162 17.60 -10.10 7.43
C ARG A 162 18.12 -11.48 7.06
N GLY A 163 19.41 -11.76 7.32
CA GLY A 163 20.08 -13.00 6.95
C GLY A 163 20.75 -12.95 5.56
N SER A 164 21.85 -13.70 5.43
CA SER A 164 22.58 -13.84 4.17
C SER A 164 21.98 -14.92 3.24
N HIS A 165 20.91 -15.58 3.66
CA HIS A 165 20.15 -16.49 2.82
C HIS A 165 19.35 -15.77 1.72
N ILE A 166 19.14 -14.44 1.82
CA ILE A 166 18.77 -13.60 0.67
C ILE A 166 19.98 -13.53 -0.25
N ASN A 167 19.94 -14.30 -1.33
CA ASN A 167 21.11 -14.49 -2.20
C ASN A 167 21.13 -13.60 -3.45
N ARG A 168 20.11 -12.77 -3.62
CA ARG A 168 20.04 -11.67 -4.58
C ARG A 168 19.70 -10.38 -3.82
N PRO A 169 20.63 -9.87 -2.99
CA PRO A 169 20.40 -8.69 -2.18
C PRO A 169 20.40 -7.43 -3.05
N VAL A 170 19.37 -6.59 -2.89
CA VAL A 170 19.20 -5.33 -3.60
C VAL A 170 19.32 -4.17 -2.60
N PRO A 171 20.17 -3.16 -2.83
CA PRO A 171 20.21 -1.97 -2.01
C PRO A 171 18.87 -1.23 -2.05
N TYR A 172 18.36 -0.86 -0.88
CA TYR A 172 17.19 0.01 -0.78
C TYR A 172 17.61 1.45 -1.04
N ASN A 173 16.85 2.16 -1.87
CA ASN A 173 17.10 3.56 -2.18
C ASN A 173 15.93 4.43 -1.69
N PRO A 174 16.09 5.21 -0.60
CA PRO A 174 15.02 6.04 -0.03
C PRO A 174 14.64 7.25 -0.90
N TYR A 175 15.35 7.49 -2.00
CA TYR A 175 15.11 8.62 -2.92
C TYR A 175 14.42 8.19 -4.21
N HIS A 176 14.18 6.90 -4.43
CA HIS A 176 13.49 6.39 -5.61
C HIS A 176 12.11 5.85 -5.23
N HIS A 177 11.14 6.15 -6.08
CA HIS A 177 9.77 5.66 -5.91
C HIS A 177 9.75 4.15 -5.73
N ILE A 178 8.90 3.66 -4.78
CA ILE A 178 8.89 2.25 -4.39
C ILE A 178 8.56 1.31 -5.56
N SER A 179 7.74 1.74 -6.51
CA SER A 179 7.43 0.95 -7.73
C SER A 179 8.68 0.72 -8.59
N ALA A 180 9.57 1.71 -8.73
CA ALA A 180 10.85 1.55 -9.42
C ALA A 180 11.77 0.58 -8.67
N GLN A 181 11.71 0.59 -7.33
CA GLN A 181 12.48 -0.33 -6.51
C GLN A 181 11.95 -1.77 -6.62
N PHE A 182 10.62 -1.97 -6.69
CA PHE A 182 10.03 -3.28 -6.96
C PHE A 182 10.43 -3.81 -8.35
N LEU A 183 10.49 -2.95 -9.37
CA LEU A 183 11.05 -3.32 -10.68
C LEU A 183 12.53 -3.74 -10.58
N THR A 184 13.31 -3.08 -9.73
CA THR A 184 14.71 -3.44 -9.47
C THR A 184 14.82 -4.82 -8.82
N LEU A 185 13.92 -5.16 -7.88
CA LEU A 185 13.84 -6.51 -7.31
C LEU A 185 13.55 -7.56 -8.40
N ALA A 186 12.59 -7.30 -9.29
CA ALA A 186 12.30 -8.22 -10.40
C ALA A 186 13.52 -8.44 -11.31
N ARG A 187 14.27 -7.40 -11.61
CA ARG A 187 15.50 -7.49 -12.44
C ARG A 187 16.63 -8.24 -11.75
N ALA A 188 16.66 -8.23 -10.42
CA ALA A 188 17.70 -8.89 -9.65
C ALA A 188 17.64 -10.42 -9.73
N ILE A 189 16.55 -11.01 -10.22
CA ILE A 189 16.44 -12.46 -10.45
C ILE A 189 17.60 -12.96 -11.32
N ASP A 190 17.91 -12.25 -12.39
CA ASP A 190 18.96 -12.61 -13.36
C ASP A 190 20.36 -12.08 -12.97
N SER A 191 20.50 -11.37 -11.85
CA SER A 191 21.76 -10.75 -11.46
C SER A 191 22.71 -11.76 -10.83
N THR A 192 23.96 -11.71 -11.24
CA THR A 192 25.07 -12.46 -10.60
C THR A 192 25.89 -11.60 -9.63
N ALA A 193 25.73 -10.26 -9.68
CA ALA A 193 26.41 -9.33 -8.77
C ALA A 193 25.80 -9.35 -7.37
N VAL A 194 26.63 -9.30 -6.32
CA VAL A 194 26.20 -9.29 -4.92
C VAL A 194 26.96 -8.21 -4.16
N PRO A 195 26.29 -7.19 -3.62
CA PRO A 195 24.87 -6.82 -3.86
C PRO A 195 24.62 -6.34 -5.30
N THR A 196 23.38 -6.41 -5.74
CA THR A 196 22.97 -5.99 -7.11
C THR A 196 22.85 -4.46 -7.20
N SER A 197 23.95 -3.75 -6.90
CA SER A 197 23.97 -2.30 -6.72
C SER A 197 24.15 -1.52 -8.04
N LYS A 198 24.56 -2.20 -9.11
CA LYS A 198 24.86 -1.54 -10.41
C LYS A 198 23.85 -1.89 -11.50
N LEU A 199 22.63 -2.26 -11.13
CA LEU A 199 21.55 -2.42 -12.09
C LEU A 199 21.12 -1.03 -12.60
N PRO A 200 20.86 -0.89 -13.90
CA PRO A 200 20.28 0.34 -14.44
C PRO A 200 18.96 0.65 -13.74
N VAL A 201 18.73 1.92 -13.40
CA VAL A 201 17.46 2.36 -12.83
C VAL A 201 16.35 2.05 -13.84
N PRO A 202 15.27 1.39 -13.44
CA PRO A 202 14.11 1.21 -14.31
C PRO A 202 13.55 2.55 -14.76
N GLY A 203 12.89 2.57 -15.90
CA GLY A 203 12.17 3.76 -16.37
C GLY A 203 11.06 4.16 -15.37
N ILE A 204 10.46 5.32 -15.59
CA ILE A 204 9.34 5.81 -14.76
C ILE A 204 8.22 4.77 -14.76
N PRO A 205 7.74 4.34 -13.58
CA PRO A 205 6.64 3.40 -13.49
C PRO A 205 5.39 3.94 -14.20
N ARG A 206 4.63 3.05 -14.80
CA ARG A 206 3.36 3.39 -15.44
C ARG A 206 2.25 3.45 -14.39
N PRO A 207 1.19 4.25 -14.63
CA PRO A 207 -0.01 4.15 -13.82
C PRO A 207 -0.56 2.71 -13.82
N PRO A 208 -1.10 2.23 -12.70
CA PRO A 208 -1.80 0.95 -12.69
C PRO A 208 -3.01 1.02 -13.64
N PRO A 209 -3.43 -0.12 -14.20
CA PRO A 209 -4.65 -0.16 -14.99
C PRO A 209 -5.84 0.19 -14.10
N HIS A 210 -6.84 0.86 -14.66
CA HIS A 210 -8.10 1.07 -13.97
C HIS A 210 -8.80 -0.26 -13.75
N VAL A 211 -9.30 -0.48 -12.53
CA VAL A 211 -10.09 -1.67 -12.21
C VAL A 211 -11.47 -1.52 -12.83
N GLN A 212 -11.83 -2.48 -13.67
CA GLN A 212 -13.17 -2.58 -14.25
C GLN A 212 -14.12 -3.17 -13.22
N LEU A 213 -15.07 -2.37 -12.74
CA LEU A 213 -16.11 -2.82 -11.82
C LEU A 213 -17.38 -3.14 -12.60
N ASP A 214 -18.17 -4.05 -12.02
CA ASP A 214 -19.53 -4.28 -12.52
C ASP A 214 -20.36 -2.97 -12.42
N PRO A 215 -20.91 -2.48 -13.53
CA PRO A 215 -21.77 -1.29 -13.50
C PRO A 215 -22.94 -1.41 -12.52
N ALA A 216 -23.46 -2.62 -12.29
CA ALA A 216 -24.51 -2.86 -11.31
C ALA A 216 -24.06 -2.56 -9.87
N LEU A 217 -22.81 -2.83 -9.53
CA LEU A 217 -22.24 -2.49 -8.22
C LEU A 217 -22.18 -0.96 -8.03
N ILE A 218 -21.69 -0.24 -9.04
CA ILE A 218 -21.62 1.24 -8.99
C ILE A 218 -23.02 1.83 -8.85
N GLN A 219 -23.98 1.35 -9.65
CA GLN A 219 -25.37 1.80 -9.58
C GLN A 219 -26.02 1.44 -8.23
N GLY A 220 -25.69 0.27 -7.68
CA GLY A 220 -26.13 -0.16 -6.34
C GLY A 220 -25.65 0.79 -5.23
N ILE A 221 -24.39 1.19 -5.25
CA ILE A 221 -23.83 2.19 -4.32
C ILE A 221 -24.52 3.53 -4.48
N ARG A 222 -24.73 3.99 -5.73
CA ARG A 222 -25.41 5.26 -6.02
C ARG A 222 -26.85 5.27 -5.49
N SER A 223 -27.61 4.22 -5.72
CA SER A 223 -28.99 4.09 -5.27
C SER A 223 -29.09 4.02 -3.75
N ARG A 224 -28.22 3.25 -3.11
CA ARG A 224 -28.14 3.12 -1.65
C ARG A 224 -27.82 4.47 -1.01
N LEU A 225 -26.85 5.24 -1.53
CA LEU A 225 -26.53 6.57 -1.05
C LEU A 225 -27.71 7.55 -1.19
N ALA A 226 -28.40 7.54 -2.33
CA ALA A 226 -29.55 8.43 -2.56
C ALA A 226 -30.71 8.11 -1.60
N GLN A 227 -30.90 6.83 -1.26
CA GLN A 227 -31.92 6.37 -0.33
C GLN A 227 -31.57 6.71 1.13
N ASP A 228 -30.33 6.40 1.55
CA ASP A 228 -29.91 6.56 2.94
C ASP A 228 -29.61 8.03 3.29
N PHE A 229 -29.17 8.83 2.30
CA PHE A 229 -28.73 10.22 2.48
C PHE A 229 -29.32 11.15 1.43
N PRO A 230 -30.62 11.39 1.40
CA PRO A 230 -31.27 12.25 0.37
C PRO A 230 -30.72 13.68 0.33
N ALA A 231 -30.16 14.20 1.42
CA ALA A 231 -29.57 15.53 1.51
C ALA A 231 -28.36 15.76 0.58
N ILE A 232 -27.71 14.70 0.11
CA ILE A 232 -26.55 14.79 -0.82
C ILE A 232 -26.96 14.65 -2.28
N ALA A 233 -28.22 14.31 -2.55
CA ALA A 233 -28.70 14.06 -3.91
C ALA A 233 -28.50 15.27 -4.83
N GLY A 234 -28.00 15.02 -6.04
CA GLY A 234 -27.82 16.08 -7.07
C GLY A 234 -26.60 17.00 -6.82
N LYS A 235 -25.84 16.81 -5.75
CA LYS A 235 -24.67 17.62 -5.45
C LYS A 235 -23.37 16.87 -5.86
N PRO A 236 -22.29 17.57 -6.26
CA PRO A 236 -20.98 16.96 -6.41
C PRO A 236 -20.54 16.37 -5.07
N LEU A 237 -20.28 15.06 -5.05
CA LEU A 237 -19.85 14.35 -3.82
C LEU A 237 -18.34 14.40 -3.68
N VAL A 238 -17.86 14.93 -2.56
CA VAL A 238 -16.45 14.92 -2.15
C VAL A 238 -16.29 13.99 -0.98
N LEU A 239 -15.34 13.06 -1.09
CA LEU A 239 -14.96 12.14 -0.02
C LEU A 239 -13.79 12.73 0.77
N VAL A 240 -13.82 12.61 2.09
CA VAL A 240 -12.70 12.99 2.95
C VAL A 240 -12.33 11.84 3.88
N TYR A 241 -11.03 11.55 3.99
CA TYR A 241 -10.50 10.57 4.94
C TYR A 241 -9.56 11.25 5.94
N PRO A 242 -10.07 11.62 7.13
CA PRO A 242 -9.27 12.35 8.13
C PRO A 242 -8.37 11.44 8.95
N GLY A 243 -8.52 10.11 8.88
CA GLY A 243 -7.75 9.15 9.66
C GLY A 243 -6.29 9.04 9.21
N GLY A 244 -5.40 8.69 10.15
CA GLY A 244 -3.99 8.36 9.87
C GLY A 244 -3.75 6.89 9.55
N GLY A 245 -4.80 6.06 9.53
CA GLY A 245 -4.70 4.61 9.34
C GLY A 245 -3.88 3.94 10.45
N ILE A 246 -2.98 3.05 10.05
CA ILE A 246 -2.09 2.33 10.99
C ILE A 246 -1.11 3.27 11.71
N LEU A 247 -0.82 4.44 11.13
CA LEU A 247 0.11 5.44 11.66
C LEU A 247 -0.61 6.77 11.90
N PRO A 248 -1.19 6.99 13.10
CA PRO A 248 -1.99 8.19 13.41
C PRO A 248 -1.25 9.51 13.16
N ILE A 249 0.08 9.51 13.25
CA ILE A 249 0.94 10.66 12.96
C ILE A 249 0.80 11.20 11.52
N ARG A 250 0.20 10.44 10.60
CA ARG A 250 -0.07 10.88 9.22
C ARG A 250 -1.31 11.73 9.08
N ALA A 251 -2.12 11.88 10.14
CA ALA A 251 -3.37 12.61 10.07
C ALA A 251 -3.13 14.14 10.01
N TRP A 252 -3.70 14.78 9.01
CA TRP A 252 -3.82 16.23 8.96
C TRP A 252 -4.75 16.72 10.08
N PRO A 253 -4.54 17.91 10.68
CA PRO A 253 -5.34 18.36 11.82
C PRO A 253 -6.84 18.36 11.52
N LEU A 254 -7.64 17.91 12.48
CA LEU A 254 -9.10 17.85 12.34
C LEU A 254 -9.72 19.25 12.08
N ALA A 255 -9.17 20.30 12.69
CA ALA A 255 -9.57 21.68 12.45
C ALA A 255 -9.37 22.08 10.98
N SER A 256 -8.28 21.62 10.36
CA SER A 256 -8.00 21.87 8.95
C SER A 256 -8.99 21.14 8.03
N TYR A 257 -9.33 19.88 8.35
CA TYR A 257 -10.41 19.16 7.66
C TYR A 257 -11.76 19.86 7.85
N THR A 258 -12.06 20.39 9.05
CA THR A 258 -13.30 21.15 9.29
C THR A 258 -13.39 22.36 8.37
N ALA A 259 -12.35 23.19 8.33
CA ALA A 259 -12.30 24.39 7.47
C ALA A 259 -12.41 24.03 5.98
N LEU A 260 -11.76 22.94 5.53
CA LEU A 260 -11.90 22.45 4.16
C LEU A 260 -13.35 22.03 3.85
N CYS A 261 -13.98 21.25 4.74
CA CYS A 261 -15.36 20.80 4.56
C CYS A 261 -16.37 21.95 4.53
N GLU A 262 -16.19 22.97 5.39
CA GLU A 262 -17.00 24.20 5.39
C GLU A 262 -16.90 24.93 4.04
N GLY A 263 -15.68 25.07 3.52
CA GLY A 263 -15.45 25.67 2.21
C GLY A 263 -16.09 24.88 1.06
N LEU A 264 -15.96 23.54 1.07
CA LEU A 264 -16.61 22.69 0.05
C LEU A 264 -18.13 22.75 0.10
N VAL A 265 -18.71 22.80 1.30
CA VAL A 265 -20.16 22.98 1.49
C VAL A 265 -20.61 24.33 0.99
N ALA A 266 -19.87 25.41 1.26
CA ALA A 266 -20.17 26.75 0.74
C ALA A 266 -20.10 26.80 -0.79
N ASP A 267 -19.27 25.99 -1.42
CA ASP A 267 -19.20 25.82 -2.88
C ASP A 267 -20.32 24.92 -3.46
N GLY A 268 -21.25 24.45 -2.63
CA GLY A 268 -22.41 23.65 -3.06
C GLY A 268 -22.14 22.14 -3.15
N CYS A 269 -20.99 21.65 -2.68
CA CYS A 269 -20.67 20.23 -2.65
C CYS A 269 -21.37 19.53 -1.48
N ALA A 270 -21.61 18.22 -1.65
CA ALA A 270 -21.84 17.31 -0.54
C ALA A 270 -20.51 16.70 -0.10
N VAL A 271 -20.31 16.55 1.22
CA VAL A 271 -19.09 15.96 1.79
C VAL A 271 -19.42 14.67 2.54
N ALA A 272 -18.69 13.61 2.28
CA ALA A 272 -18.82 12.36 2.98
C ALA A 272 -17.50 11.95 3.63
N VAL A 273 -17.53 11.73 4.94
CA VAL A 273 -16.37 11.24 5.70
C VAL A 273 -16.31 9.73 5.56
N ILE A 274 -15.23 9.22 4.97
CA ILE A 274 -15.02 7.78 4.82
C ILE A 274 -13.98 7.28 5.84
N GLY A 275 -13.98 5.98 6.11
CA GLY A 275 -13.06 5.32 7.02
C GLY A 275 -13.57 3.96 7.45
N LEU A 276 -12.78 3.28 8.28
CA LEU A 276 -13.20 2.06 8.95
C LEU A 276 -14.12 2.39 10.14
N LYS A 277 -14.73 1.38 10.72
CA LYS A 277 -15.56 1.58 11.93
C LYS A 277 -14.79 2.20 13.09
N ASP A 278 -13.51 1.95 13.19
CA ASP A 278 -12.64 2.50 14.23
C ASP A 278 -12.43 4.02 14.06
N ASP A 279 -12.62 4.56 12.84
CA ASP A 279 -12.53 5.99 12.54
C ASP A 279 -13.83 6.76 12.88
N GLN A 280 -14.90 6.07 13.29
CA GLN A 280 -16.24 6.65 13.47
C GLN A 280 -16.29 7.79 14.48
N ALA A 281 -15.52 7.71 15.57
CA ALA A 281 -15.48 8.79 16.57
C ALA A 281 -14.93 10.09 15.95
N LEU A 282 -13.87 9.99 15.17
CA LEU A 282 -13.26 11.11 14.45
C LEU A 282 -14.22 11.68 13.38
N ALA A 283 -14.88 10.80 12.63
CA ALA A 283 -15.85 11.20 11.61
C ALA A 283 -17.04 11.97 12.20
N ARG A 284 -17.63 11.47 13.30
CA ARG A 284 -18.71 12.14 14.00
C ARG A 284 -18.31 13.52 14.51
N GLN A 285 -17.09 13.65 15.04
CA GLN A 285 -16.57 14.93 15.50
C GLN A 285 -16.42 15.91 14.33
N LEU A 286 -15.88 15.46 13.17
CA LEU A 286 -15.77 16.30 11.98
C LEU A 286 -17.14 16.77 11.49
N VAL A 287 -18.10 15.85 11.36
CA VAL A 287 -19.47 16.17 10.95
C VAL A 287 -20.10 17.19 11.92
N ALA A 288 -20.00 16.96 13.24
CA ALA A 288 -20.52 17.86 14.25
C ALA A 288 -19.88 19.27 14.19
N ASN A 289 -18.57 19.34 13.98
CA ASN A 289 -17.87 20.63 13.84
C ASN A 289 -18.43 21.43 12.66
N VAL A 290 -18.58 20.80 11.48
CA VAL A 290 -19.11 21.49 10.28
C VAL A 290 -20.59 21.88 10.47
N GLN A 291 -21.40 21.01 11.09
CA GLN A 291 -22.81 21.31 11.36
C GLN A 291 -23.02 22.38 12.41
N ALA A 292 -22.06 22.60 13.31
CA ALA A 292 -22.10 23.73 14.24
C ALA A 292 -22.09 25.08 13.52
N SER A 293 -21.33 25.19 12.43
CA SER A 293 -21.27 26.41 11.59
C SER A 293 -22.42 26.47 10.57
N ALA A 294 -22.89 25.33 10.09
CA ALA A 294 -23.91 25.19 9.07
C ALA A 294 -24.84 23.98 9.34
N PRO A 295 -25.89 24.13 10.17
CA PRO A 295 -26.69 23.00 10.66
C PRO A 295 -27.37 22.15 9.56
N ALA A 296 -27.70 22.72 8.42
CA ALA A 296 -28.32 22.03 7.28
C ALA A 296 -27.31 21.59 6.22
N SER A 297 -26.02 21.58 6.56
CA SER A 297 -24.96 21.21 5.62
C SER A 297 -25.07 19.75 5.16
N PRO A 298 -24.83 19.44 3.86
CA PRO A 298 -24.86 18.10 3.32
C PRO A 298 -23.54 17.34 3.64
N VAL A 299 -23.21 17.26 4.94
CA VAL A 299 -22.04 16.52 5.43
C VAL A 299 -22.51 15.26 6.15
N ILE A 300 -22.00 14.09 5.74
CA ILE A 300 -22.43 12.78 6.23
C ILE A 300 -21.23 11.91 6.68
N ASP A 301 -21.54 10.99 7.60
CA ASP A 301 -20.59 9.96 8.07
C ASP A 301 -20.84 8.66 7.30
N LEU A 302 -19.85 8.23 6.49
CA LEU A 302 -19.82 6.96 5.76
C LEU A 302 -18.78 5.99 6.33
N THR A 303 -18.32 6.17 7.57
CA THR A 303 -17.37 5.22 8.17
C THR A 303 -18.00 3.83 8.34
N GLY A 304 -17.32 2.81 7.79
CA GLY A 304 -17.84 1.43 7.77
C GLY A 304 -19.03 1.19 6.84
N TYR A 305 -19.39 2.16 5.98
CA TYR A 305 -20.50 2.04 5.01
C TYR A 305 -20.17 1.05 3.89
N THR A 306 -18.94 1.08 3.38
CA THR A 306 -18.44 0.11 2.41
C THR A 306 -17.95 -1.16 3.13
N ARG A 307 -18.34 -2.33 2.60
CA ARG A 307 -18.08 -3.63 3.22
C ARG A 307 -16.87 -4.37 2.61
N SER A 308 -16.39 -3.86 1.46
CA SER A 308 -15.30 -4.44 0.68
C SER A 308 -14.53 -3.33 -0.04
N ILE A 309 -13.36 -3.67 -0.59
CA ILE A 309 -12.59 -2.76 -1.45
C ILE A 309 -13.37 -2.49 -2.75
N SER A 310 -14.05 -3.50 -3.30
CA SER A 310 -14.90 -3.33 -4.49
C SER A 310 -15.99 -2.27 -4.27
N GLU A 311 -16.67 -2.28 -3.10
CA GLU A 311 -17.65 -1.24 -2.76
C GLU A 311 -16.99 0.14 -2.56
N LEU A 312 -15.77 0.20 -2.00
CA LEU A 312 -15.02 1.45 -1.87
C LEU A 312 -14.64 2.02 -3.23
N LEU A 313 -14.16 1.18 -4.15
CA LEU A 313 -13.88 1.62 -5.52
C LEU A 313 -15.16 2.05 -6.25
N ALA A 314 -16.28 1.36 -6.04
CA ALA A 314 -17.58 1.78 -6.60
C ALA A 314 -18.02 3.14 -6.03
N LEU A 315 -17.77 3.42 -4.74
CA LEU A 315 -18.00 4.74 -4.14
C LEU A 315 -17.10 5.80 -4.77
N PHE A 316 -15.84 5.47 -5.10
CA PHE A 316 -14.94 6.38 -5.83
C PHE A 316 -15.45 6.71 -7.23
N HIS A 317 -16.13 5.78 -7.93
CA HIS A 317 -16.80 6.08 -9.21
C HIS A 317 -18.05 6.96 -9.07
N VAL A 318 -18.67 7.01 -7.90
CA VAL A 318 -19.83 7.89 -7.64
C VAL A 318 -19.40 9.31 -7.25
N ALA A 319 -18.25 9.42 -6.58
CA ALA A 319 -17.70 10.69 -6.10
C ALA A 319 -16.87 11.41 -7.19
N ARG A 320 -16.61 12.69 -6.97
CA ARG A 320 -15.81 13.55 -7.87
C ARG A 320 -14.39 13.76 -7.36
N LEU A 321 -14.20 13.76 -6.07
CA LEU A 321 -12.94 14.09 -5.42
C LEU A 321 -12.77 13.29 -4.14
N LEU A 322 -11.54 12.86 -3.87
CA LEU A 322 -11.10 12.32 -2.58
C LEU A 322 -10.02 13.25 -2.00
N VAL A 323 -10.17 13.66 -0.75
CA VAL A 323 -9.10 14.30 0.02
C VAL A 323 -8.69 13.36 1.15
N THR A 324 -7.43 12.98 1.20
CA THR A 324 -6.94 11.93 2.10
C THR A 324 -5.54 12.21 2.59
N ASN A 325 -5.21 11.68 3.76
CA ASN A 325 -3.83 11.57 4.20
C ASN A 325 -3.09 10.46 3.42
N ASP A 326 -1.75 10.44 3.49
CA ASP A 326 -0.95 9.34 2.95
C ASP A 326 -1.40 7.99 3.55
N GLY A 327 -1.93 7.12 2.69
CA GLY A 327 -2.49 5.85 3.12
C GLY A 327 -3.22 5.05 2.05
N GLY A 328 -3.87 3.97 2.48
CA GLY A 328 -4.57 3.03 1.61
C GLY A 328 -5.61 3.67 0.68
N PRO A 329 -6.53 4.51 1.17
CA PRO A 329 -7.56 5.11 0.31
C PRO A 329 -7.00 5.87 -0.89
N GLY A 330 -5.91 6.64 -0.72
CA GLY A 330 -5.24 7.34 -1.82
C GLY A 330 -4.64 6.39 -2.85
N GLN A 331 -4.05 5.27 -2.40
CA GLN A 331 -3.51 4.26 -3.31
C GLN A 331 -4.61 3.53 -4.10
N PHE A 332 -5.74 3.23 -3.45
CA PHE A 332 -6.88 2.57 -4.13
C PHE A 332 -7.56 3.50 -5.12
N ALA A 333 -7.61 4.79 -4.82
CA ALA A 333 -8.14 5.81 -5.74
C ALA A 333 -7.41 5.80 -7.09
N ALA A 334 -6.11 5.48 -7.12
CA ALA A 334 -5.34 5.35 -8.36
C ALA A 334 -5.85 4.25 -9.32
N LEU A 335 -6.71 3.35 -8.85
CA LEU A 335 -7.35 2.29 -9.66
C LEU A 335 -8.67 2.77 -10.30
N THR A 336 -9.07 4.01 -10.07
CA THR A 336 -10.34 4.61 -10.50
C THR A 336 -10.09 6.00 -11.11
N PRO A 337 -11.06 6.59 -11.82
CA PRO A 337 -10.93 7.93 -12.40
C PRO A 337 -11.05 9.09 -11.39
N ILE A 338 -11.23 8.82 -10.10
CA ILE A 338 -11.46 9.88 -9.10
C ILE A 338 -10.25 10.81 -8.95
N TRP A 339 -10.48 12.10 -8.92
CA TRP A 339 -9.45 13.04 -8.50
C TRP A 339 -9.10 12.85 -7.03
N THR A 340 -7.83 12.92 -6.71
CA THR A 340 -7.33 12.69 -5.35
C THR A 340 -6.39 13.81 -4.93
N LEU A 341 -6.65 14.43 -3.78
CA LEU A 341 -5.70 15.30 -3.09
C LEU A 341 -5.13 14.52 -1.91
N MET A 342 -3.83 14.28 -1.93
CA MET A 342 -3.15 13.46 -0.94
C MET A 342 -2.18 14.30 -0.12
N LEU A 343 -2.30 14.21 1.21
CA LEU A 343 -1.54 15.01 2.17
C LEU A 343 -0.39 14.18 2.73
N PHE A 344 0.83 14.60 2.44
CA PHE A 344 2.07 13.99 2.92
C PHE A 344 2.71 14.87 4.00
N GLY A 345 3.23 14.24 5.02
CA GLY A 345 3.98 14.91 6.08
C GLY A 345 5.12 14.02 6.57
N PRO A 346 4.86 13.01 7.43
CA PRO A 346 5.90 12.12 7.97
C PRO A 346 6.60 11.24 6.92
N GLU A 347 5.96 10.97 5.80
CA GLU A 347 6.53 10.31 4.61
C GLU A 347 6.52 11.24 3.39
N THR A 348 7.14 10.83 2.30
CA THR A 348 7.34 11.68 1.11
C THR A 348 6.61 11.13 -0.11
N PRO A 349 5.98 12.00 -0.93
CA PRO A 349 5.41 11.60 -2.20
C PRO A 349 6.46 11.06 -3.18
N GLY A 350 7.72 11.45 -3.03
CA GLY A 350 8.81 10.90 -3.85
C GLY A 350 8.95 9.38 -3.74
N LEU A 351 8.56 8.80 -2.60
CA LEU A 351 8.54 7.35 -2.39
C LEU A 351 7.17 6.71 -2.69
N TYR A 352 6.07 7.37 -2.31
CA TYR A 352 4.77 6.70 -2.17
C TYR A 352 3.60 7.42 -2.85
N ALA A 353 3.83 8.46 -3.67
CA ALA A 353 2.72 9.08 -4.40
C ALA A 353 1.97 8.04 -5.25
N PRO A 354 0.63 8.09 -5.30
CA PRO A 354 -0.12 7.25 -6.22
C PRO A 354 0.30 7.47 -7.68
N LEU A 355 0.43 6.39 -8.44
CA LEU A 355 0.82 6.43 -9.85
C LEU A 355 -0.43 6.67 -10.72
N THR A 356 -0.96 7.88 -10.71
CA THR A 356 -2.10 8.29 -11.52
C THR A 356 -1.98 9.77 -11.88
N PRO A 357 -2.43 10.20 -13.07
CA PRO A 357 -2.48 11.62 -13.42
C PRO A 357 -3.52 12.40 -12.60
N HIS A 358 -4.46 11.70 -11.96
CA HIS A 358 -5.54 12.28 -11.16
C HIS A 358 -5.19 12.45 -9.68
N CYS A 359 -3.90 12.46 -9.32
CA CYS A 359 -3.48 12.69 -7.94
C CYS A 359 -2.60 13.94 -7.84
N TYR A 360 -2.93 14.83 -6.92
CA TYR A 360 -2.08 15.93 -6.51
C TYR A 360 -1.63 15.71 -5.07
N SER A 361 -0.31 15.76 -4.83
CA SER A 361 0.28 15.55 -3.51
C SER A 361 0.68 16.88 -2.87
N PHE A 362 0.14 17.18 -1.71
CA PHE A 362 0.64 18.25 -0.85
C PHE A 362 1.79 17.73 0.01
N TYR A 363 2.89 18.46 0.03
CA TYR A 363 4.07 18.11 0.81
C TYR A 363 4.89 19.36 1.15
N SER A 364 5.10 19.62 2.43
CA SER A 364 5.71 20.86 2.91
C SER A 364 7.24 20.87 2.89
N GLN A 365 7.90 19.70 2.74
CA GLN A 365 9.37 19.56 2.89
C GLN A 365 9.89 20.15 4.20
N TRP A 366 9.15 19.96 5.31
CA TRP A 366 9.55 20.44 6.62
C TRP A 366 10.93 19.88 7.03
N PRO A 367 11.77 20.59 7.81
CA PRO A 367 13.16 20.17 8.08
C PRO A 367 13.33 18.76 8.66
N CYS A 368 12.35 18.25 9.41
CA CYS A 368 12.36 16.88 9.92
C CYS A 368 11.57 15.87 9.05
N SER A 369 11.02 16.31 7.92
CA SER A 369 10.26 15.44 7.02
C SER A 369 11.11 15.04 5.80
N PRO A 370 11.07 13.75 5.39
CA PRO A 370 10.30 12.65 6.00
C PRO A 370 10.99 12.09 7.25
N CYS A 371 10.23 11.86 8.32
CA CYS A 371 10.74 11.24 9.55
C CYS A 371 10.41 9.75 9.67
N LEU A 372 9.41 9.25 8.93
CA LEU A 372 9.13 7.82 8.79
C LEU A 372 9.91 7.27 7.61
N THR A 373 10.80 6.32 7.88
CA THR A 373 11.61 5.68 6.85
C THR A 373 11.68 4.17 7.07
N ALA A 374 12.09 3.43 6.04
CA ALA A 374 12.37 2.01 6.18
C ALA A 374 13.50 1.74 7.19
N TYR A 375 14.48 2.64 7.27
CA TYR A 375 15.66 2.48 8.14
C TYR A 375 15.35 2.60 9.62
N ASN A 376 14.32 3.34 10.02
CA ASN A 376 13.88 3.45 11.40
C ASN A 376 12.64 2.61 11.71
N HIS A 377 12.33 1.63 10.84
CA HIS A 377 11.13 0.78 10.97
C HIS A 377 9.84 1.60 11.10
N ARG A 378 9.78 2.76 10.45
CA ARG A 378 8.68 3.73 10.51
C ARG A 378 8.34 4.15 11.94
N THR A 379 9.36 4.38 12.75
CA THR A 379 9.23 4.94 14.09
C THR A 379 9.66 6.39 14.07
N SER A 380 8.76 7.31 14.38
CA SER A 380 9.07 8.74 14.45
C SER A 380 9.50 9.13 15.86
N PHE A 381 10.39 10.12 15.95
CA PHE A 381 10.71 10.83 17.18
C PHE A 381 9.77 12.02 17.43
N CYS A 382 8.81 12.25 16.55
CA CYS A 382 7.86 13.35 16.67
C CYS A 382 6.98 13.19 17.92
N ASP A 383 6.77 14.29 18.63
CA ASP A 383 5.89 14.37 19.80
C ASP A 383 4.41 14.42 19.45
N GLY A 384 4.07 14.39 18.14
CA GLY A 384 2.71 14.50 17.63
C GLY A 384 2.31 15.91 17.20
N ASP A 385 3.16 16.91 17.41
CA ASP A 385 2.97 18.28 16.92
C ASP A 385 3.39 18.38 15.42
N ASN A 386 2.67 17.73 14.55
CA ASN A 386 2.98 17.51 13.13
C ASN A 386 3.04 18.80 12.31
N GLN A 387 4.09 19.62 12.51
CA GLN A 387 4.26 20.87 11.77
C GLN A 387 4.29 20.67 10.26
N CYS A 388 4.87 19.56 9.80
CA CYS A 388 4.89 19.18 8.37
C CYS A 388 3.49 19.08 7.73
N LEU A 389 2.46 18.77 8.52
CA LEU A 389 1.06 18.75 8.08
C LEU A 389 0.32 20.05 8.42
N LYS A 390 0.60 20.65 9.59
CA LYS A 390 -0.07 21.87 10.03
C LYS A 390 0.16 23.06 9.10
N VAL A 391 1.33 23.14 8.44
CA VAL A 391 1.64 24.22 7.49
C VAL A 391 0.95 24.06 6.14
N ILE A 392 0.29 22.92 5.88
CA ILE A 392 -0.57 22.75 4.70
C ILE A 392 -1.89 23.48 5.00
N GLU A 393 -2.04 24.67 4.43
CA GLU A 393 -3.19 25.53 4.67
C GLU A 393 -4.47 24.97 4.05
N PRO A 394 -5.61 24.92 4.79
CA PRO A 394 -6.90 24.49 4.25
C PRO A 394 -7.33 25.26 3.01
N ALA A 395 -7.03 26.55 2.94
CA ALA A 395 -7.33 27.39 1.79
C ALA A 395 -6.60 26.93 0.52
N ALA A 396 -5.36 26.47 0.63
CA ALA A 396 -4.61 25.94 -0.51
C ALA A 396 -5.20 24.60 -0.99
N VAL A 397 -5.59 23.73 -0.04
CA VAL A 397 -6.26 22.46 -0.38
C VAL A 397 -7.62 22.72 -1.02
N LEU A 398 -8.41 23.66 -0.51
CA LEU A 398 -9.71 24.06 -1.07
C LEU A 398 -9.55 24.64 -2.48
N ALA A 399 -8.57 25.51 -2.71
CA ALA A 399 -8.30 26.05 -4.04
C ALA A 399 -8.02 24.96 -5.05
N LYS A 400 -7.18 23.96 -4.68
CA LYS A 400 -6.87 22.81 -5.54
C LYS A 400 -8.08 21.88 -5.73
N ALA A 401 -8.92 21.72 -4.70
CA ALA A 401 -10.17 20.98 -4.80
C ALA A 401 -11.12 21.60 -5.83
N ARG A 402 -11.24 22.92 -5.86
CA ARG A 402 -12.04 23.67 -6.86
C ARG A 402 -11.52 23.44 -8.29
N GLU A 403 -10.21 23.45 -8.48
CA GLU A 403 -9.61 23.15 -9.80
C GLU A 403 -9.97 21.72 -10.25
N CYS A 404 -9.82 20.73 -9.38
CA CYS A 404 -10.16 19.34 -9.69
C CYS A 404 -11.66 19.14 -9.96
N LEU A 405 -12.53 19.81 -9.21
CA LEU A 405 -13.99 19.74 -9.38
C LEU A 405 -14.47 20.42 -10.67
N ALA A 406 -13.75 21.47 -11.13
CA ALA A 406 -14.03 22.15 -12.38
C ALA A 406 -13.56 21.37 -13.62
N ALA A 407 -12.61 20.43 -13.45
CA ALA A 407 -12.16 19.58 -14.53
C ALA A 407 -13.34 18.71 -15.03
N PRO A 408 -13.48 18.50 -16.35
CA PRO A 408 -14.50 17.60 -16.87
C PRO A 408 -14.29 16.21 -16.28
N PRO A 409 -15.38 15.45 -16.00
CA PRO A 409 -15.21 14.05 -15.63
C PRO A 409 -14.54 13.36 -16.80
N ASP A 410 -13.35 12.78 -16.55
CA ASP A 410 -12.72 11.97 -17.57
C ASP A 410 -13.63 10.80 -17.87
N THR A 411 -14.21 10.82 -19.04
CA THR A 411 -14.80 9.65 -19.66
C THR A 411 -13.64 8.74 -20.05
N LEU A 412 -13.22 7.90 -19.12
CA LEU A 412 -12.33 6.80 -19.47
C LEU A 412 -13.11 5.86 -20.38
N ALA A 413 -12.82 5.98 -21.67
CA ALA A 413 -13.25 5.05 -22.70
C ALA A 413 -12.58 3.68 -22.49
#